data_8ab764410481998dede243127f136c72
#
_entry.id   8ab764410481998dede243127f136c72
#
_cell.length_a   1.000
_cell.length_b   1.000
_cell.length_c   1.000
_cell.angle_alpha   90.00
_cell.angle_beta   90.00
_cell.angle_gamma   90.00
#
_symmetry.space_group_name_H-M   'P 1'
#
loop_
_entity.id
_entity.type
_entity.pdbx_description
1 polymer ?
#
loop_
_entity_poly.entity_id
_entity_poly.type
_entity_poly.pdbx_seq_one_letter_code
_entity_poly.pdbx_strand_id
1 'polypeptide(L)'
;MSMVQTEWWCLELPDEWSAEMEDDCVTISDCDGVSEIDITVVRKDGGDVDESDLKQFAEDLIADGLQGEAVSAGMASGLLFAYDDEDGAWREWYLGCHSLLIYITYNTPAEHKGLDDAMVDDIISTLVVLEEGD
;
A
#
# COMPACT_ATOMS: atom_id res chain seq x y z
N MET A 1 3.83 16.05 12.49
CA MET A 1 3.04 15.00 11.82
C MET A 1 2.27 15.62 10.67
N SER A 2 2.29 15.00 9.52
CA SER A 2 1.65 15.50 8.30
C SER A 2 0.54 14.58 7.85
N MET A 3 -0.36 15.11 7.04
CA MET A 3 -1.42 14.30 6.45
C MET A 3 -1.29 14.36 4.93
N VAL A 4 -1.39 13.20 4.29
CA VAL A 4 -1.44 13.09 2.83
C VAL A 4 -2.88 12.80 2.47
N GLN A 5 -3.45 13.61 1.58
CA GLN A 5 -4.84 13.44 1.18
C GLN A 5 -4.96 13.52 -0.35
N THR A 6 -5.68 12.55 -0.90
CA THR A 6 -6.07 12.55 -2.31
C THR A 6 -7.59 12.63 -2.36
N GLU A 7 -8.18 12.56 -3.54
CA GLU A 7 -9.64 12.52 -3.63
C GLU A 7 -10.22 11.17 -3.18
N TRP A 8 -9.36 10.13 -3.05
CA TRP A 8 -9.82 8.77 -2.75
C TRP A 8 -9.49 8.31 -1.33
N TRP A 9 -8.44 8.85 -0.73
CA TRP A 9 -7.97 8.39 0.58
C TRP A 9 -7.10 9.44 1.24
N CYS A 10 -6.89 9.27 2.55
CA CYS A 10 -5.89 10.04 3.28
C CYS A 10 -5.21 9.15 4.32
N LEU A 11 -4.02 9.56 4.74
CA LEU A 11 -3.30 8.90 5.82
C LEU A 11 -2.37 9.90 6.51
N GLU A 12 -1.85 9.50 7.66
CA GLU A 12 -0.95 10.34 8.44
C GLU A 12 0.49 9.88 8.30
N LEU A 13 1.40 10.85 8.19
CA LEU A 13 2.84 10.60 8.09
C LEU A 13 3.57 11.17 9.31
N PRO A 14 4.54 10.41 9.86
CA PRO A 14 5.46 10.97 10.84
C PRO A 14 6.30 12.08 10.23
N ASP A 15 6.91 12.90 11.07
CA ASP A 15 7.69 14.05 10.61
C ASP A 15 8.86 13.70 9.69
N GLU A 16 9.39 12.49 9.82
CA GLU A 16 10.54 12.04 9.04
C GLU A 16 10.17 11.53 7.65
N TRP A 17 8.89 11.47 7.34
CA TRP A 17 8.39 10.97 6.06
C TRP A 17 7.72 12.09 5.29
N SER A 18 7.86 12.04 3.97
CA SER A 18 7.23 12.99 3.08
C SER A 18 6.62 12.30 1.87
N ALA A 19 5.71 12.99 1.21
CA ALA A 19 4.99 12.42 0.07
C ALA A 19 5.11 13.33 -1.15
N GLU A 20 5.23 12.70 -2.31
CA GLU A 20 5.14 13.37 -3.60
C GLU A 20 3.91 12.87 -4.33
N MET A 21 3.08 13.78 -4.77
CA MET A 21 1.86 13.44 -5.51
C MET A 21 2.15 13.43 -7.00
N GLU A 22 1.82 12.31 -7.64
CA GLU A 22 1.90 12.19 -9.09
C GLU A 22 0.51 11.89 -9.63
N ASP A 23 0.35 11.88 -10.95
CA ASP A 23 -0.97 11.75 -11.57
C ASP A 23 -1.71 10.48 -11.14
N ASP A 24 -1.01 9.36 -11.11
CA ASP A 24 -1.61 8.06 -10.83
C ASP A 24 -1.20 7.44 -9.52
N CYS A 25 -0.23 8.01 -8.82
CA CYS A 25 0.23 7.43 -7.57
C CYS A 25 0.80 8.48 -6.63
N VAL A 26 0.98 8.07 -5.39
CA VAL A 26 1.65 8.88 -4.38
C VAL A 26 2.87 8.12 -3.92
N THR A 27 4.02 8.77 -3.94
CA THR A 27 5.28 8.19 -3.48
C THR A 27 5.63 8.78 -2.12
N ILE A 28 5.81 7.93 -1.13
CA ILE A 28 6.14 8.31 0.23
C ILE A 28 7.55 7.80 0.54
N SER A 29 8.39 8.67 1.05
CA SER A 29 9.76 8.27 1.38
C SER A 29 10.19 8.87 2.72
N ASP A 30 11.16 8.21 3.36
CA ASP A 30 11.75 8.73 4.59
C ASP A 30 12.73 9.86 4.25
N CYS A 31 13.20 10.57 5.28
CA CYS A 31 14.06 11.74 5.08
C CYS A 31 15.40 11.38 4.45
N ASP A 32 15.87 10.15 4.62
CA ASP A 32 17.12 9.67 4.05
C ASP A 32 16.96 9.12 2.65
N GLY A 33 15.72 8.95 2.19
CA GLY A 33 15.45 8.38 0.87
C GLY A 33 15.82 6.91 0.74
N VAL A 34 15.93 6.19 1.85
CA VAL A 34 16.32 4.78 1.86
C VAL A 34 15.12 3.87 1.54
N SER A 35 13.98 4.18 2.11
CA SER A 35 12.76 3.38 1.95
C SER A 35 11.71 4.16 1.17
N GLU A 36 10.92 3.45 0.38
CA GLU A 36 9.90 4.07 -0.46
C GLU A 36 8.61 3.29 -0.39
N ILE A 37 7.49 4.01 -0.26
CA ILE A 37 6.15 3.45 -0.31
C ILE A 37 5.42 4.10 -1.47
N ASP A 38 4.86 3.30 -2.37
CA ASP A 38 4.05 3.78 -3.48
C ASP A 38 2.61 3.34 -3.30
N ILE A 39 1.67 4.25 -3.47
CA ILE A 39 0.24 3.96 -3.32
C ILE A 39 -0.48 4.32 -4.62
N THR A 40 -1.15 3.33 -5.20
CA THR A 40 -1.93 3.47 -6.42
C THR A 40 -3.35 3.00 -6.17
N VAL A 41 -4.33 3.70 -6.73
CA VAL A 41 -5.74 3.36 -6.57
C VAL A 41 -6.35 3.00 -7.91
N VAL A 42 -7.11 1.91 -7.93
CA VAL A 42 -7.88 1.49 -9.10
C VAL A 42 -9.34 1.39 -8.69
N ARG A 43 -10.22 2.00 -9.46
CA ARG A 43 -11.65 1.94 -9.18
C ARG A 43 -12.28 0.84 -10.01
N LYS A 44 -13.03 -0.05 -9.35
CA LYS A 44 -13.74 -1.12 -10.02
C LYS A 44 -15.06 -0.59 -10.57
N ASP A 45 -15.36 -0.92 -11.82
CA ASP A 45 -16.65 -0.62 -12.42
C ASP A 45 -17.68 -1.68 -12.01
N GLY A 46 -18.78 -1.24 -11.41
CA GLY A 46 -19.92 -2.12 -11.15
C GLY A 46 -19.76 -3.03 -9.95
N GLY A 47 -19.61 -2.48 -8.77
CA GLY A 47 -19.66 -3.25 -7.54
C GLY A 47 -18.45 -3.06 -6.66
N ASP A 48 -18.41 -3.83 -5.58
CA ASP A 48 -17.33 -3.73 -4.62
C ASP A 48 -16.17 -4.65 -4.98
N VAL A 49 -14.98 -4.26 -4.56
CA VAL A 49 -13.79 -5.09 -4.71
C VAL A 49 -13.90 -6.26 -3.74
N ASP A 50 -13.76 -7.47 -4.26
CA ASP A 50 -13.83 -8.69 -3.44
C ASP A 50 -12.48 -9.41 -3.45
N GLU A 51 -12.42 -10.55 -2.74
CA GLU A 51 -11.18 -11.32 -2.64
C GLU A 51 -10.72 -11.82 -4.01
N SER A 52 -11.66 -12.17 -4.89
CA SER A 52 -11.34 -12.62 -6.23
C SER A 52 -10.66 -11.53 -7.05
N ASP A 53 -11.11 -10.28 -6.90
CA ASP A 53 -10.48 -9.14 -7.58
C ASP A 53 -9.04 -8.93 -7.09
N LEU A 54 -8.84 -9.05 -5.77
CA LEU A 54 -7.51 -8.89 -5.19
C LEU A 54 -6.56 -9.98 -5.65
N LYS A 55 -7.02 -11.22 -5.71
CA LYS A 55 -6.21 -12.34 -6.16
C LYS A 55 -5.85 -12.20 -7.64
N GLN A 56 -6.78 -11.72 -8.44
CA GLN A 56 -6.54 -11.49 -9.85
C GLN A 56 -5.49 -10.41 -10.05
N PHE A 57 -5.54 -9.35 -9.26
CA PHE A 57 -4.56 -8.27 -9.33
C PHE A 57 -3.17 -8.75 -8.90
N ALA A 58 -3.11 -9.66 -7.92
CA ALA A 58 -1.86 -10.23 -7.40
C ALA A 58 -1.45 -11.53 -8.11
N GLU A 59 -2.06 -11.82 -9.24
CA GLU A 59 -1.90 -13.09 -9.95
C GLU A 59 -0.44 -13.46 -10.22
N ASP A 60 0.40 -12.49 -10.58
CA ASP A 60 1.81 -12.75 -10.87
C ASP A 60 2.57 -13.23 -9.63
N LEU A 61 2.29 -12.64 -8.47
CA LEU A 61 2.92 -13.04 -7.23
C LEU A 61 2.48 -14.44 -6.80
N ILE A 62 1.18 -14.72 -6.96
CA ILE A 62 0.63 -16.03 -6.65
C ILE A 62 1.22 -17.09 -7.57
N ALA A 63 1.38 -16.77 -8.86
CA ALA A 63 1.99 -17.68 -9.82
C ALA A 63 3.46 -17.97 -9.49
N ASP A 64 4.14 -17.03 -8.85
CA ASP A 64 5.53 -17.21 -8.41
C ASP A 64 5.65 -18.01 -7.12
N GLY A 65 4.53 -18.44 -6.56
CA GLY A 65 4.53 -19.27 -5.35
C GLY A 65 4.42 -18.51 -4.05
N LEU A 66 4.20 -17.20 -4.10
CA LEU A 66 4.03 -16.39 -2.91
C LEU A 66 2.64 -16.59 -2.32
N GLN A 67 2.56 -16.57 -1.00
CA GLN A 67 1.29 -16.70 -0.28
C GLN A 67 0.92 -15.37 0.35
N GLY A 68 -0.28 -14.90 0.05
CA GLY A 68 -0.81 -13.68 0.65
C GLY A 68 -1.31 -13.94 2.06
N GLU A 69 -1.03 -12.98 2.94
CA GLU A 69 -1.50 -13.00 4.31
C GLU A 69 -2.67 -12.05 4.44
N ALA A 70 -3.74 -12.48 5.09
CA ALA A 70 -4.90 -11.61 5.30
C ALA A 70 -4.54 -10.46 6.24
N VAL A 71 -4.79 -9.24 5.80
CA VAL A 71 -4.46 -8.04 6.58
C VAL A 71 -5.58 -7.02 6.50
N SER A 72 -5.58 -6.09 7.43
CA SER A 72 -6.41 -4.90 7.34
C SER A 72 -5.55 -3.67 7.63
N ALA A 73 -5.87 -2.59 6.95
CA ALA A 73 -5.14 -1.34 7.06
C ALA A 73 -6.15 -0.20 7.09
N GLY A 74 -6.41 0.32 8.28
CA GLY A 74 -7.47 1.30 8.44
C GLY A 74 -8.82 0.74 8.05
N MET A 75 -9.48 1.35 7.09
CA MET A 75 -10.80 0.93 6.60
C MET A 75 -10.73 -0.15 5.51
N ALA A 76 -9.55 -0.40 4.97
CA ALA A 76 -9.37 -1.34 3.87
C ALA A 76 -8.87 -2.68 4.39
N SER A 77 -9.10 -3.73 3.63
CA SER A 77 -8.60 -5.06 3.98
C SER A 77 -8.24 -5.83 2.72
N GLY A 78 -7.42 -6.83 2.86
CA GLY A 78 -7.00 -7.62 1.72
C GLY A 78 -5.82 -8.52 2.04
N LEU A 79 -4.84 -8.53 1.13
CA LEU A 79 -3.71 -9.44 1.18
C LEU A 79 -2.38 -8.69 1.22
N LEU A 80 -1.45 -9.21 2.01
CA LEU A 80 -0.07 -8.73 2.05
C LEU A 80 0.86 -9.83 1.56
N PHE A 81 1.75 -9.49 0.65
CA PHE A 81 2.82 -10.36 0.18
C PHE A 81 4.15 -9.74 0.56
N ALA A 82 5.11 -10.56 0.97
CA ALA A 82 6.44 -10.10 1.29
C ALA A 82 7.47 -10.99 0.61
N TYR A 83 8.50 -10.40 0.04
CA TYR A 83 9.54 -11.16 -0.65
C TYR A 83 10.82 -10.34 -0.73
N ASP A 84 11.91 -11.01 -1.08
CA ASP A 84 13.21 -10.37 -1.28
C ASP A 84 13.67 -10.64 -2.71
N ASP A 85 14.35 -9.68 -3.32
CA ASP A 85 14.98 -9.86 -4.61
C ASP A 85 16.32 -9.11 -4.64
N GLU A 86 16.91 -8.96 -5.82
CA GLU A 86 18.21 -8.27 -5.94
C GLU A 86 18.15 -6.80 -5.58
N ASP A 87 16.97 -6.18 -5.64
CA ASP A 87 16.79 -4.78 -5.31
C ASP A 87 16.52 -4.55 -3.82
N GLY A 88 16.33 -5.61 -3.05
CA GLY A 88 16.12 -5.51 -1.61
C GLY A 88 14.90 -6.26 -1.12
N ALA A 89 14.29 -5.75 -0.06
CA ALA A 89 13.10 -6.32 0.54
C ALA A 89 11.86 -5.59 0.04
N TRP A 90 10.82 -6.36 -0.26
CA TRP A 90 9.57 -5.84 -0.78
C TRP A 90 8.39 -6.30 0.06
N ARG A 91 7.39 -5.43 0.20
CA ARG A 91 6.08 -5.77 0.74
C ARG A 91 5.05 -5.15 -0.18
N GLU A 92 4.02 -5.92 -0.54
CA GLU A 92 2.96 -5.44 -1.44
C GLU A 92 1.62 -5.73 -0.81
N TRP A 93 0.80 -4.71 -0.69
CA TRP A 93 -0.56 -4.80 -0.15
C TRP A 93 -1.56 -4.65 -1.28
N TYR A 94 -2.50 -5.58 -1.34
CA TYR A 94 -3.62 -5.55 -2.28
C TYR A 94 -4.87 -5.42 -1.44
N LEU A 95 -5.36 -4.20 -1.29
CA LEU A 95 -6.44 -3.87 -0.37
C LEU A 95 -7.68 -3.45 -1.11
N GLY A 96 -8.85 -3.75 -0.55
CA GLY A 96 -10.13 -3.35 -1.09
C GLY A 96 -10.96 -2.62 -0.06
N CYS A 97 -11.66 -1.59 -0.51
CA CYS A 97 -12.65 -0.89 0.30
C CYS A 97 -13.72 -0.36 -0.66
N HIS A 98 -14.93 -0.88 -0.54
CA HIS A 98 -16.02 -0.57 -1.48
C HIS A 98 -15.56 -0.85 -2.92
N SER A 99 -15.66 0.08 -3.83
CA SER A 99 -15.25 -0.11 -5.22
C SER A 99 -13.79 0.23 -5.49
N LEU A 100 -13.02 0.58 -4.46
CA LEU A 100 -11.62 0.94 -4.62
C LEU A 100 -10.71 -0.23 -4.32
N LEU A 101 -9.76 -0.46 -5.23
CA LEU A 101 -8.64 -1.36 -4.98
C LEU A 101 -7.43 -0.48 -4.73
N ILE A 102 -6.80 -0.64 -3.58
CA ILE A 102 -5.65 0.15 -3.18
C ILE A 102 -4.43 -0.75 -3.21
N TYR A 103 -3.49 -0.42 -4.09
CA TYR A 103 -2.27 -1.18 -4.26
C TYR A 103 -1.12 -0.40 -3.65
N ILE A 104 -0.48 -0.98 -2.65
CA ILE A 104 0.62 -0.33 -1.93
C ILE A 104 1.86 -1.20 -2.05
N THR A 105 2.99 -0.60 -2.42
CA THR A 105 4.27 -1.30 -2.44
C THR A 105 5.24 -0.58 -1.50
N TYR A 106 6.06 -1.36 -0.82
CA TYR A 106 7.13 -0.86 0.02
C TYR A 106 8.42 -1.55 -0.38
N ASN A 107 9.46 -0.77 -0.59
CA ASN A 107 10.78 -1.28 -0.95
C ASN A 107 11.85 -0.65 -0.07
N THR A 108 12.80 -1.47 0.36
CA THR A 108 13.95 -1.00 1.13
C THR A 108 15.15 -1.88 0.78
N PRO A 109 16.39 -1.36 0.88
CA PRO A 109 17.58 -2.19 0.65
C PRO A 109 17.62 -3.40 1.60
N ALA A 110 18.23 -4.49 1.15
CA ALA A 110 18.28 -5.73 1.93
C ALA A 110 18.91 -5.52 3.32
N GLU A 111 19.92 -4.69 3.40
CA GLU A 111 20.62 -4.37 4.67
C GLU A 111 19.74 -3.59 5.64
N HIS A 112 18.67 -2.98 5.15
CA HIS A 112 17.75 -2.18 5.96
C HIS A 112 16.46 -2.96 6.28
N LYS A 113 16.35 -4.18 5.80
CA LYS A 113 15.15 -5.00 5.96
C LYS A 113 14.72 -5.11 7.43
N GLY A 114 13.44 -4.88 7.66
CA GLY A 114 12.84 -4.99 8.99
C GLY A 114 12.96 -3.75 9.86
N LEU A 115 13.84 -2.81 9.53
CA LEU A 115 14.07 -1.63 10.37
C LEU A 115 12.87 -0.69 10.38
N ASP A 116 12.20 -0.56 9.24
CA ASP A 116 11.06 0.35 9.10
C ASP A 116 9.70 -0.35 9.16
N ASP A 117 9.66 -1.67 9.35
CA ASP A 117 8.41 -2.41 9.27
C ASP A 117 7.34 -1.88 10.20
N ALA A 118 7.68 -1.62 11.46
CA ALA A 118 6.71 -1.11 12.42
C ALA A 118 6.20 0.29 12.02
N MET A 119 7.09 1.13 11.53
CA MET A 119 6.72 2.47 11.10
C MET A 119 5.81 2.42 9.86
N VAL A 120 6.14 1.56 8.90
CA VAL A 120 5.33 1.38 7.70
C VAL A 120 3.94 0.87 8.07
N ASP A 121 3.86 -0.10 8.98
CA ASP A 121 2.59 -0.62 9.45
C ASP A 121 1.76 0.47 10.13
N ASP A 122 2.40 1.32 10.92
CA ASP A 122 1.71 2.44 11.58
C ASP A 122 1.17 3.43 10.55
N ILE A 123 1.96 3.78 9.54
CA ILE A 123 1.55 4.69 8.47
C ILE A 123 0.32 4.13 7.76
N ILE A 124 0.39 2.88 7.32
CA ILE A 124 -0.68 2.24 6.56
C ILE A 124 -1.92 2.08 7.43
N SER A 125 -1.78 1.83 8.73
CA SER A 125 -2.91 1.67 9.63
C SER A 125 -3.74 2.95 9.80
N THR A 126 -3.20 4.10 9.45
CA THR A 126 -3.94 5.37 9.52
C THR A 126 -4.78 5.64 8.26
N LEU A 127 -4.74 4.74 7.29
CA LEU A 127 -5.44 4.92 6.02
C LEU A 127 -6.95 5.08 6.23
N VAL A 128 -7.50 6.15 5.66
CA VAL A 128 -8.94 6.40 5.64
C VAL A 128 -9.35 6.53 4.18
N VAL A 129 -10.32 5.73 3.77
CA VAL A 129 -10.85 5.79 2.42
C VAL A 129 -11.97 6.83 2.38
N LEU A 130 -11.88 7.74 1.42
CA LEU A 130 -12.88 8.78 1.25
C LEU A 130 -13.93 8.30 0.26
N GLU A 131 -15.19 8.31 0.68
CA GLU A 131 -16.28 7.88 -0.18
C GLU A 131 -16.75 9.05 -1.01
N GLU A 132 -16.28 9.11 -2.22
CA GLU A 132 -16.64 10.20 -3.08
C GLU A 132 -17.87 9.88 -3.89
N GLY A 133 -18.79 10.84 -3.96
CA GLY A 133 -19.94 10.74 -4.82
C GLY A 133 -21.05 9.84 -4.31
N ASP A 134 -21.01 9.50 -3.06
CA ASP A 134 -22.07 8.69 -2.46
C ASP A 134 -23.25 9.52 -2.01
#